data_93bdb5098547fa55d69fa6f4ae3242b8
#
_entry.id   93bdb5098547fa55d69fa6f4ae3242b8
#
_cell.length_a   1.000
_cell.length_b   1.000
_cell.length_c   1.000
_cell.angle_alpha   90.00
_cell.angle_beta   90.00
_cell.angle_gamma   90.00
#
_symmetry.space_group_name_H-M   'P 1'
#
loop_
_entity.id
_entity.type
_entity.pdbx_description
1 polymer ?
#
loop_
_entity_poly.entity_id
_entity_poly.type
_entity_poly.pdbx_seq_one_letter_code
_entity_poly.pdbx_strand_id
1 'polypeptide(L)'
;MNSGPGDAQLPLIYLNNAATSWPKPAVVLKEVAQCLRHPFYEPGRTTGDGAADYPATARDALAEFFHAGPPEHVIFTQNATDALNLLIHGFVKKTRTPFHAITTDLEHNSVLRPLTALERDGAVRLSVVPFTDFRVDLPAIKKTICEDTRLIVMTHGSNVLGSVQDIRPIAEYLHANDIFFIVDGAQTAGNIPVDLSDIPVGAYVFTGHKALFGIPGIGGFFITEPDAIAITRQGGTGTDSRVPGQPSEMPMRFEAGTPNYPGIASLLAGLRFITSIGQDTIMRKNAALTRGLVHALQKIPGITIYNENPDLPVVSFNIAGIDNHKAGFILARAYNVITRTGFHCAPLVHERIDDGEGCIRASLSCLNTLDDCRTAVDAIREVAESAGSPVRPD
;
A
#
# COMPACT_ATOMS: atom_id res chain seq x y z
N MET A 1 -22.08 17.46 -30.27
CA MET A 1 -20.87 17.74 -31.06
C MET A 1 -20.51 16.44 -31.72
N ASN A 2 -20.67 16.37 -33.06
CA ASN A 2 -20.43 15.17 -33.86
C ASN A 2 -18.91 14.86 -33.86
N SER A 3 -18.52 13.73 -33.31
CA SER A 3 -17.21 13.13 -33.56
C SER A 3 -17.18 12.64 -35.02
N GLY A 4 -16.25 13.18 -35.80
CA GLY A 4 -16.01 12.72 -37.19
C GLY A 4 -15.52 11.27 -37.22
N PRO A 5 -15.70 10.55 -38.34
CA PRO A 5 -15.20 9.19 -38.49
C PRO A 5 -13.68 9.23 -38.75
N GLY A 6 -12.85 8.84 -37.77
CA GLY A 6 -11.42 8.66 -38.07
C GLY A 6 -10.44 8.53 -36.92
N ASP A 7 -10.78 8.89 -35.68
CA ASP A 7 -9.85 8.69 -34.56
C ASP A 7 -10.15 7.36 -33.85
N ALA A 8 -9.52 6.30 -34.27
CA ALA A 8 -9.44 5.08 -33.46
C ALA A 8 -8.69 5.44 -32.17
N GLN A 9 -9.46 5.65 -31.09
CA GLN A 9 -8.90 5.98 -29.78
C GLN A 9 -7.94 4.86 -29.36
N LEU A 10 -6.67 5.19 -29.15
CA LEU A 10 -5.67 4.22 -28.67
C LEU A 10 -6.19 3.52 -27.40
N PRO A 11 -5.99 2.21 -27.25
CA PRO A 11 -6.39 1.51 -26.05
C PRO A 11 -5.75 2.12 -24.82
N LEU A 12 -6.52 2.23 -23.72
CA LEU A 12 -6.00 2.72 -22.46
C LEU A 12 -5.07 1.68 -21.84
N ILE A 13 -3.81 2.04 -21.63
CA ILE A 13 -2.81 1.23 -20.95
C ILE A 13 -2.57 1.81 -19.55
N TYR A 14 -3.02 1.07 -18.53
CA TYR A 14 -2.93 1.53 -17.16
C TYR A 14 -1.75 0.88 -16.43
N LEU A 15 -0.72 1.68 -16.15
CA LEU A 15 0.50 1.29 -15.44
C LEU A 15 0.68 2.08 -14.14
N ASN A 16 -0.42 2.29 -13.39
CA ASN A 16 -0.38 2.99 -12.11
C ASN A 16 -1.02 2.19 -10.95
N ASN A 17 -0.87 0.86 -10.98
CA ASN A 17 -1.50 -0.05 -10.02
C ASN A 17 -0.98 0.10 -8.58
N ALA A 18 0.24 0.59 -8.36
CA ALA A 18 0.77 0.89 -7.04
C ALA A 18 0.08 2.10 -6.36
N ALA A 19 -0.65 2.93 -7.14
CA ALA A 19 -1.53 3.96 -6.60
C ALA A 19 -2.92 3.40 -6.26
N THR A 20 -3.55 2.73 -7.21
CA THR A 20 -4.79 1.96 -7.05
C THR A 20 -4.91 0.97 -8.21
N SER A 21 -5.39 -0.24 -7.97
CA SER A 21 -5.59 -1.21 -9.06
C SER A 21 -6.71 -0.79 -10.02
N TRP A 22 -6.48 -0.95 -11.31
CA TRP A 22 -7.46 -0.72 -12.37
C TRP A 22 -7.17 -1.62 -13.59
N PRO A 23 -8.24 -2.14 -14.27
CA PRO A 23 -9.65 -2.09 -13.87
C PRO A 23 -9.90 -2.92 -12.59
N LYS A 24 -11.03 -2.69 -11.92
CA LYS A 24 -11.44 -3.60 -10.85
C LYS A 24 -11.97 -4.89 -11.46
N PRO A 25 -11.67 -6.07 -10.88
CA PRO A 25 -12.25 -7.34 -11.33
C PRO A 25 -13.79 -7.26 -11.35
N ALA A 26 -14.40 -7.87 -12.36
CA ALA A 26 -15.86 -7.84 -12.51
C ALA A 26 -16.61 -8.38 -11.28
N VAL A 27 -16.04 -9.37 -10.60
CA VAL A 27 -16.60 -9.94 -9.36
C VAL A 27 -16.65 -8.90 -8.25
N VAL A 28 -15.67 -8.00 -8.14
CA VAL A 28 -15.63 -6.92 -7.15
C VAL A 28 -16.75 -5.91 -7.42
N LEU A 29 -16.89 -5.47 -8.68
CA LEU A 29 -17.96 -4.54 -9.07
C LEU A 29 -19.35 -5.13 -8.84
N LYS A 30 -19.53 -6.42 -9.16
CA LYS A 30 -20.77 -7.16 -8.92
C LYS A 30 -21.11 -7.22 -7.42
N GLU A 31 -20.13 -7.55 -6.58
CA GLU A 31 -20.34 -7.67 -5.12
C GLU A 31 -20.72 -6.34 -4.48
N VAL A 32 -20.05 -5.24 -4.87
CA VAL A 32 -20.42 -3.88 -4.42
C VAL A 32 -21.87 -3.54 -4.82
N ALA A 33 -22.25 -3.83 -6.06
CA ALA A 33 -23.63 -3.58 -6.51
C ALA A 33 -24.66 -4.43 -5.76
N GLN A 34 -24.32 -5.67 -5.43
CA GLN A 34 -25.19 -6.55 -4.61
C GLN A 34 -25.30 -6.06 -3.19
N CYS A 35 -24.18 -5.71 -2.55
CA CYS A 35 -24.15 -5.14 -1.21
C CYS A 35 -25.09 -3.94 -1.06
N LEU A 36 -25.12 -3.04 -2.07
CA LEU A 36 -25.96 -1.84 -2.05
C LEU A 36 -27.47 -2.10 -2.33
N ARG A 37 -27.83 -3.30 -2.81
CA ARG A 37 -29.23 -3.65 -3.08
C ARG A 37 -29.96 -4.28 -1.91
N HIS A 38 -29.26 -4.66 -0.86
CA HIS A 38 -29.82 -5.34 0.30
C HIS A 38 -29.56 -4.54 1.58
N PRO A 39 -30.44 -4.63 2.59
CA PRO A 39 -30.17 -4.07 3.91
C PRO A 39 -28.90 -4.65 4.52
N PHE A 40 -28.16 -3.82 5.24
CA PHE A 40 -26.97 -4.28 5.96
C PHE A 40 -27.36 -5.04 7.22
N TYR A 41 -26.57 -6.05 7.55
CA TYR A 41 -26.67 -6.73 8.84
C TYR A 41 -26.02 -5.86 9.92
N GLU A 42 -26.79 -5.50 10.94
CA GLU A 42 -26.30 -4.81 12.13
C GLU A 42 -26.46 -5.75 13.32
N PRO A 43 -25.36 -6.25 13.94
CA PRO A 43 -25.43 -7.12 15.10
C PRO A 43 -26.31 -6.52 16.23
N GLY A 44 -27.25 -7.28 16.75
CA GLY A 44 -28.15 -6.86 17.83
C GLY A 44 -29.24 -5.85 17.44
N ARG A 45 -29.33 -5.42 16.17
CA ARG A 45 -30.34 -4.46 15.68
C ARG A 45 -31.17 -4.98 14.52
N THR A 46 -30.56 -5.75 13.62
CA THR A 46 -31.27 -6.31 12.48
C THR A 46 -31.99 -7.58 12.89
N THR A 47 -33.34 -7.56 12.82
CA THR A 47 -34.18 -8.74 12.99
C THR A 47 -34.61 -9.20 11.61
N GLY A 48 -33.95 -10.20 11.07
CA GLY A 48 -34.31 -10.78 9.76
C GLY A 48 -33.29 -11.82 9.29
N ASP A 49 -33.80 -12.95 8.78
CA ASP A 49 -33.01 -13.99 8.18
C ASP A 49 -32.51 -13.52 6.79
N GLY A 50 -31.20 -13.58 6.54
CA GLY A 50 -30.63 -13.46 5.20
C GLY A 50 -29.79 -12.20 4.90
N ALA A 51 -29.56 -11.29 5.84
CA ALA A 51 -28.58 -10.22 5.64
C ALA A 51 -27.16 -10.77 5.80
N ALA A 52 -26.27 -10.51 4.82
CA ALA A 52 -24.88 -10.94 4.87
C ALA A 52 -24.09 -10.13 5.91
N ASP A 53 -23.43 -10.81 6.83
CA ASP A 53 -22.46 -10.19 7.75
C ASP A 53 -21.11 -10.01 7.01
N TYR A 54 -21.03 -8.96 6.22
CA TYR A 54 -19.80 -8.64 5.48
C TYR A 54 -18.60 -8.37 6.40
N PRO A 55 -18.73 -7.62 7.51
CA PRO A 55 -17.62 -7.39 8.43
C PRO A 55 -17.05 -8.69 9.02
N ALA A 56 -17.87 -9.57 9.56
CA ALA A 56 -17.39 -10.84 10.14
C ALA A 56 -16.75 -11.73 9.05
N THR A 57 -17.46 -11.94 7.93
CA THR A 57 -16.94 -12.78 6.83
C THR A 57 -15.63 -12.25 6.25
N ALA A 58 -15.47 -10.92 6.13
CA ALA A 58 -14.25 -10.33 5.63
C ALA A 58 -13.08 -10.42 6.62
N ARG A 59 -13.34 -10.37 7.93
CA ARG A 59 -12.33 -10.60 8.97
C ARG A 59 -11.81 -12.03 8.93
N ASP A 60 -12.71 -13.00 8.84
CA ASP A 60 -12.36 -14.42 8.71
C ASP A 60 -11.47 -14.64 7.48
N ALA A 61 -11.90 -14.10 6.33
CA ALA A 61 -11.15 -14.23 5.09
C ALA A 61 -9.77 -13.53 5.12
N LEU A 62 -9.64 -12.39 5.80
CA LEU A 62 -8.35 -11.69 5.98
C LEU A 62 -7.44 -12.44 6.96
N ALA A 63 -7.98 -12.94 8.07
CA ALA A 63 -7.22 -13.73 9.03
C ALA A 63 -6.67 -15.01 8.37
N GLU A 64 -7.48 -15.69 7.56
CA GLU A 64 -7.04 -16.86 6.77
C GLU A 64 -6.00 -16.45 5.73
N PHE A 65 -6.23 -15.38 4.97
CA PHE A 65 -5.34 -14.94 3.88
C PHE A 65 -3.94 -14.55 4.34
N PHE A 66 -3.83 -13.97 5.53
CA PHE A 66 -2.55 -13.56 6.12
C PHE A 66 -2.01 -14.55 7.14
N HIS A 67 -2.69 -15.69 7.34
CA HIS A 67 -2.42 -16.61 8.46
C HIS A 67 -2.27 -15.85 9.78
N ALA A 68 -3.08 -14.83 9.95
CA ALA A 68 -3.08 -13.98 11.13
C ALA A 68 -3.85 -14.65 12.28
N GLY A 69 -3.70 -14.14 13.49
CA GLY A 69 -4.40 -14.64 14.68
C GLY A 69 -5.94 -14.47 14.61
N PRO A 70 -6.61 -14.22 15.75
CA PRO A 70 -8.07 -14.17 15.80
C PRO A 70 -8.67 -13.13 14.84
N PRO A 71 -9.76 -13.44 14.11
CA PRO A 71 -10.39 -12.52 13.16
C PRO A 71 -10.78 -11.16 13.78
N GLU A 72 -11.16 -11.13 15.06
CA GLU A 72 -11.47 -9.90 15.80
C GLU A 72 -10.29 -8.94 15.94
N HIS A 73 -9.06 -9.41 15.72
CA HIS A 73 -7.85 -8.59 15.68
C HIS A 73 -7.61 -7.91 14.33
N VAL A 74 -8.44 -8.17 13.34
CA VAL A 74 -8.49 -7.42 12.08
C VAL A 74 -9.36 -6.19 12.26
N ILE A 75 -8.80 -5.01 12.13
CA ILE A 75 -9.48 -3.73 12.32
C ILE A 75 -9.63 -3.03 10.98
N PHE A 76 -10.85 -2.65 10.62
CA PHE A 76 -11.10 -1.89 9.41
C PHE A 76 -10.86 -0.40 9.61
N THR A 77 -10.27 0.21 8.60
CA THR A 77 -10.04 1.65 8.50
C THR A 77 -10.35 2.11 7.08
N GLN A 78 -10.31 3.43 6.82
CA GLN A 78 -10.56 3.94 5.48
C GLN A 78 -9.45 3.55 4.47
N ASN A 79 -8.22 3.41 4.93
CA ASN A 79 -7.03 3.07 4.14
C ASN A 79 -5.83 2.85 5.08
N ALA A 80 -4.65 2.49 4.51
CA ALA A 80 -3.43 2.31 5.29
C ALA A 80 -2.98 3.58 6.03
N THR A 81 -3.15 4.77 5.44
CA THR A 81 -2.80 6.04 6.11
C THR A 81 -3.60 6.23 7.40
N ASP A 82 -4.88 5.91 7.36
CA ASP A 82 -5.77 5.96 8.50
C ASP A 82 -5.38 4.95 9.59
N ALA A 83 -5.04 3.73 9.19
CA ALA A 83 -4.52 2.68 10.07
C ALA A 83 -3.21 3.09 10.77
N LEU A 84 -2.24 3.60 9.99
CA LEU A 84 -0.95 4.07 10.52
C LEU A 84 -1.11 5.22 11.50
N ASN A 85 -1.98 6.19 11.22
CA ASN A 85 -2.26 7.27 12.16
C ASN A 85 -2.87 6.75 13.46
N LEU A 86 -3.84 5.81 13.39
CA LEU A 86 -4.44 5.20 14.56
C LEU A 86 -3.40 4.50 15.42
N LEU A 87 -2.55 3.68 14.80
CA LEU A 87 -1.53 2.89 15.49
C LEU A 87 -0.45 3.78 16.09
N ILE A 88 0.14 4.69 15.30
CA ILE A 88 1.25 5.55 15.73
C ILE A 88 0.79 6.47 16.88
N HIS A 89 -0.30 7.21 16.67
CA HIS A 89 -0.82 8.12 17.72
C HIS A 89 -1.38 7.35 18.93
N GLY A 90 -1.97 6.18 18.71
CA GLY A 90 -2.45 5.31 19.77
C GLY A 90 -1.33 4.78 20.65
N PHE A 91 -0.19 4.39 20.03
CA PHE A 91 1.00 3.93 20.76
C PHE A 91 1.61 5.06 21.59
N VAL A 92 1.81 6.23 20.99
CA VAL A 92 2.33 7.43 21.71
C VAL A 92 1.42 7.81 22.88
N LYS A 93 0.10 7.85 22.65
CA LYS A 93 -0.89 8.14 23.70
C LYS A 93 -0.87 7.12 24.84
N LYS A 94 -0.58 5.85 24.55
CA LYS A 94 -0.51 4.78 25.56
C LYS A 94 0.76 4.90 26.38
N THR A 95 1.90 5.17 25.73
CA THR A 95 3.23 5.25 26.37
C THR A 95 3.35 6.46 27.31
N ARG A 96 2.73 7.60 26.99
CA ARG A 96 2.62 8.83 27.82
C ARG A 96 3.91 9.58 28.13
N THR A 97 5.07 9.02 27.89
CA THR A 97 6.39 9.64 28.11
C THR A 97 7.11 9.73 26.77
N PRO A 98 7.94 10.77 26.55
CA PRO A 98 8.78 10.82 25.37
C PRO A 98 9.68 9.57 25.29
N PHE A 99 9.82 9.02 24.08
CA PHE A 99 10.63 7.84 23.81
C PHE A 99 11.31 7.94 22.45
N HIS A 100 12.22 7.01 22.17
CA HIS A 100 12.86 6.91 20.86
C HIS A 100 12.03 6.03 19.92
N ALA A 101 11.73 6.57 18.75
CA ALA A 101 11.10 5.87 17.62
C ALA A 101 12.07 5.77 16.45
N ILE A 102 12.02 4.66 15.71
CA ILE A 102 12.82 4.44 14.51
C ILE A 102 11.90 4.24 13.32
N THR A 103 12.30 4.80 12.19
CA THR A 103 11.70 4.54 10.87
C THR A 103 12.80 4.42 9.82
N THR A 104 12.44 4.31 8.54
CA THR A 104 13.41 4.16 7.46
C THR A 104 13.26 5.26 6.41
N ASP A 105 14.25 5.43 5.55
CA ASP A 105 14.16 6.35 4.42
C ASP A 105 13.39 5.77 3.20
N LEU A 106 12.90 4.53 3.32
CA LEU A 106 11.99 3.91 2.33
C LEU A 106 10.52 4.29 2.53
N GLU A 107 10.19 5.04 3.57
CA GLU A 107 8.82 5.22 4.04
C GLU A 107 7.96 6.11 3.14
N HIS A 108 6.69 5.73 3.08
CA HIS A 108 5.65 6.60 2.55
C HIS A 108 5.32 7.74 3.54
N ASN A 109 4.80 8.85 3.04
CA ASN A 109 4.36 10.00 3.85
C ASN A 109 3.32 9.66 4.94
N SER A 110 2.61 8.54 4.81
CA SER A 110 1.69 8.05 5.84
C SER A 110 2.38 7.60 7.13
N VAL A 111 3.69 7.32 7.07
CA VAL A 111 4.57 7.04 8.21
C VAL A 111 5.37 8.28 8.60
N LEU A 112 6.02 8.92 7.61
CA LEU A 112 6.92 10.06 7.88
C LEU A 112 6.19 11.23 8.53
N ARG A 113 5.03 11.64 7.98
CA ARG A 113 4.32 12.84 8.47
C ARG A 113 3.83 12.73 9.91
N PRO A 114 3.15 11.66 10.35
CA PRO A 114 2.76 11.54 11.75
C PRO A 114 3.96 11.45 12.70
N LEU A 115 5.04 10.70 12.33
CA LEU A 115 6.23 10.62 13.18
C LEU A 115 6.96 11.97 13.28
N THR A 116 7.13 12.70 12.18
CA THR A 116 7.74 14.05 12.18
C THR A 116 6.88 15.05 12.97
N ALA A 117 5.56 14.95 12.92
CA ALA A 117 4.69 15.79 13.73
C ALA A 117 4.88 15.52 15.22
N LEU A 118 4.90 14.25 15.62
CA LEU A 118 5.12 13.82 17.00
C LEU A 118 6.52 14.17 17.52
N GLU A 119 7.54 14.15 16.66
CA GLU A 119 8.89 14.63 17.00
C GLU A 119 8.89 16.13 17.27
N ARG A 120 8.25 16.91 16.39
CA ARG A 120 8.10 18.37 16.57
C ARG A 120 7.38 18.72 17.87
N ASP A 121 6.38 17.92 18.24
CA ASP A 121 5.62 18.08 19.48
C ASP A 121 6.38 17.57 20.72
N GLY A 122 7.59 17.02 20.55
CA GLY A 122 8.41 16.48 21.63
C GLY A 122 7.92 15.17 22.23
N ALA A 123 6.98 14.49 21.57
CA ALA A 123 6.44 13.21 22.03
C ALA A 123 7.35 12.03 21.70
N VAL A 124 8.13 12.13 20.63
CA VAL A 124 9.12 11.13 20.22
C VAL A 124 10.44 11.80 19.85
N ARG A 125 11.54 11.07 19.96
CA ARG A 125 12.82 11.34 19.32
C ARG A 125 12.93 10.38 18.14
N LEU A 126 13.00 10.90 16.91
CA LEU A 126 12.95 10.09 15.71
C LEU A 126 14.35 9.83 15.14
N SER A 127 14.63 8.57 14.79
CA SER A 127 15.77 8.20 13.96
C SER A 127 15.31 7.56 12.67
N VAL A 128 15.96 7.95 11.56
CA VAL A 128 15.69 7.40 10.23
C VAL A 128 16.87 6.50 9.82
N VAL A 129 16.63 5.22 9.63
CA VAL A 129 17.64 4.25 9.18
C VAL A 129 17.71 4.29 7.66
N PRO A 130 18.90 4.54 7.06
CA PRO A 130 19.08 4.56 5.63
C PRO A 130 19.07 3.15 5.03
N PHE A 131 18.50 3.02 3.82
CA PHE A 131 18.63 1.79 3.04
C PHE A 131 20.01 1.66 2.38
N THR A 132 20.44 0.44 2.14
CA THR A 132 21.58 0.09 1.29
C THR A 132 21.15 -0.99 0.31
N ASP A 133 21.49 -0.86 -0.95
CA ASP A 133 21.05 -1.78 -2.01
C ASP A 133 19.53 -2.03 -1.99
N PHE A 134 18.78 -0.94 -1.82
CA PHE A 134 17.32 -0.90 -1.77
C PHE A 134 16.67 -1.62 -0.56
N ARG A 135 17.44 -1.99 0.43
CA ARG A 135 16.99 -2.71 1.63
C ARG A 135 17.51 -2.07 2.92
N VAL A 136 16.76 -2.27 3.98
CA VAL A 136 17.17 -1.95 5.35
C VAL A 136 17.42 -3.27 6.07
N ASP A 137 18.63 -3.45 6.57
CA ASP A 137 19.02 -4.68 7.26
C ASP A 137 18.92 -4.59 8.78
N LEU A 138 18.85 -5.75 9.43
CA LEU A 138 18.80 -5.84 10.90
C LEU A 138 20.03 -5.23 11.59
N PRO A 139 21.28 -5.37 11.10
CA PRO A 139 22.45 -4.69 11.65
C PRO A 139 22.31 -3.18 11.72
N ALA A 140 21.78 -2.52 10.69
CA ALA A 140 21.56 -1.09 10.67
C ALA A 140 20.51 -0.67 11.71
N ILE A 141 19.42 -1.43 11.85
CA ILE A 141 18.40 -1.20 12.88
C ILE A 141 19.00 -1.37 14.27
N LYS A 142 19.72 -2.47 14.55
CA LYS A 142 20.37 -2.72 15.84
C LYS A 142 21.31 -1.61 16.28
N LYS A 143 22.07 -1.04 15.35
CA LYS A 143 22.99 0.08 15.63
C LYS A 143 22.25 1.36 16.06
N THR A 144 21.00 1.52 15.64
CA THR A 144 20.19 2.71 15.92
C THR A 144 19.37 2.57 17.20
N ILE A 145 19.10 1.34 17.66
CA ILE A 145 18.36 1.06 18.89
C ILE A 145 19.14 1.56 20.10
N CYS A 146 18.44 2.17 21.05
CA CYS A 146 18.94 2.60 22.35
C CYS A 146 17.97 2.20 23.48
N GLU A 147 18.32 2.46 24.73
CA GLU A 147 17.58 2.00 25.91
C GLU A 147 16.11 2.46 25.94
N ASP A 148 15.84 3.67 25.44
CA ASP A 148 14.50 4.25 25.37
C ASP A 148 13.77 4.01 24.02
N THR A 149 14.28 3.16 23.12
CA THR A 149 13.57 2.76 21.91
C THR A 149 12.35 1.93 22.28
N ARG A 150 11.16 2.34 21.77
CA ARG A 150 9.88 1.66 22.05
C ARG A 150 9.08 1.32 20.79
N LEU A 151 9.33 2.00 19.67
CA LEU A 151 8.53 1.88 18.46
C LEU A 151 9.43 1.85 17.24
N ILE A 152 9.18 0.89 16.35
CA ILE A 152 9.69 0.91 14.97
C ILE A 152 8.51 0.87 14.02
N VAL A 153 8.51 1.75 13.01
CA VAL A 153 7.53 1.74 11.92
C VAL A 153 8.30 1.61 10.60
N MET A 154 7.98 0.58 9.82
CA MET A 154 8.75 0.27 8.62
C MET A 154 7.85 -0.25 7.49
N THR A 155 8.11 0.20 6.26
CA THR A 155 7.47 -0.38 5.08
C THR A 155 7.95 -1.79 4.81
N HIS A 156 7.02 -2.70 4.45
CA HIS A 156 7.37 -4.03 3.98
C HIS A 156 7.80 -4.02 2.51
N GLY A 157 7.30 -3.06 1.74
CA GLY A 157 7.65 -2.94 0.33
C GLY A 157 7.65 -1.51 -0.17
N SER A 158 8.76 -1.10 -0.81
CA SER A 158 8.91 0.24 -1.36
C SER A 158 7.95 0.47 -2.54
N ASN A 159 7.17 1.53 -2.43
CA ASN A 159 6.28 1.97 -3.50
C ASN A 159 6.99 2.73 -4.64
N VAL A 160 8.29 2.96 -4.51
CA VAL A 160 9.15 3.59 -5.51
C VAL A 160 10.10 2.57 -6.13
N LEU A 161 10.83 1.84 -5.32
CA LEU A 161 11.89 0.92 -5.76
C LEU A 161 11.38 -0.50 -6.03
N GLY A 162 10.18 -0.84 -5.55
CA GLY A 162 9.65 -2.21 -5.67
C GLY A 162 10.41 -3.25 -4.86
N SER A 163 11.32 -2.85 -3.98
CA SER A 163 12.05 -3.75 -3.10
C SER A 163 11.19 -4.22 -1.94
N VAL A 164 11.29 -5.50 -1.56
CA VAL A 164 10.63 -6.08 -0.38
C VAL A 164 11.66 -6.22 0.73
N GLN A 165 11.30 -5.80 1.93
CA GLN A 165 12.16 -5.85 3.11
C GLN A 165 12.01 -7.20 3.82
N ASP A 166 13.09 -7.77 4.30
CA ASP A 166 13.06 -8.98 5.13
C ASP A 166 12.68 -8.62 6.57
N ILE A 167 11.36 -8.58 6.81
CA ILE A 167 10.81 -8.15 8.10
C ILE A 167 10.89 -9.22 9.19
N ARG A 168 11.05 -10.51 8.85
CA ARG A 168 11.04 -11.61 9.84
C ARG A 168 12.17 -11.48 10.87
N PRO A 169 13.46 -11.45 10.50
CA PRO A 169 14.54 -11.34 11.48
C PRO A 169 14.50 -10.04 12.27
N ILE A 170 13.93 -8.98 11.68
CA ILE A 170 13.71 -7.71 12.37
C ILE A 170 12.63 -7.88 13.42
N ALA A 171 11.48 -8.44 13.07
CA ALA A 171 10.36 -8.67 13.98
C ALA A 171 10.75 -9.57 15.16
N GLU A 172 11.46 -10.68 14.91
CA GLU A 172 11.95 -11.58 15.94
C GLU A 172 12.86 -10.88 16.94
N TYR A 173 13.79 -10.06 16.43
CA TYR A 173 14.69 -9.29 17.29
C TYR A 173 13.95 -8.24 18.11
N LEU A 174 13.02 -7.49 17.51
CA LEU A 174 12.28 -6.43 18.18
C LEU A 174 11.33 -6.99 19.24
N HIS A 175 10.65 -8.09 18.94
CA HIS A 175 9.79 -8.78 19.89
C HIS A 175 10.59 -9.28 21.13
N ALA A 176 11.77 -9.86 20.90
CA ALA A 176 12.65 -10.31 21.98
C ALA A 176 13.21 -9.15 22.85
N ASN A 177 13.09 -7.90 22.41
CA ASN A 177 13.56 -6.71 23.13
C ASN A 177 12.41 -5.75 23.52
N ASP A 178 11.16 -6.21 23.54
CA ASP A 178 9.97 -5.44 23.94
C ASP A 178 9.80 -4.12 23.14
N ILE A 179 10.16 -4.12 21.84
CA ILE A 179 10.00 -2.98 20.94
C ILE A 179 8.82 -3.24 20.01
N PHE A 180 7.81 -2.38 20.06
CA PHE A 180 6.61 -2.52 19.24
C PHE A 180 6.92 -2.27 17.75
N PHE A 181 6.52 -3.18 16.89
CA PHE A 181 6.82 -3.13 15.47
C PHE A 181 5.55 -2.97 14.63
N ILE A 182 5.41 -1.83 13.95
CA ILE A 182 4.35 -1.58 12.97
C ILE A 182 4.91 -1.75 11.56
N VAL A 183 4.30 -2.62 10.77
CA VAL A 183 4.68 -2.89 9.39
C VAL A 183 3.66 -2.30 8.43
N ASP A 184 4.10 -1.39 7.54
CA ASP A 184 3.28 -0.90 6.42
C ASP A 184 3.34 -1.88 5.25
N GLY A 185 2.33 -2.75 5.16
CA GLY A 185 2.15 -3.73 4.10
C GLY A 185 1.35 -3.23 2.89
N ALA A 186 1.12 -1.92 2.74
CA ALA A 186 0.25 -1.37 1.70
C ALA A 186 0.66 -1.72 0.26
N GLN A 187 1.91 -2.08 0.01
CA GLN A 187 2.39 -2.50 -1.31
C GLN A 187 2.56 -4.02 -1.43
N THR A 188 2.73 -4.73 -0.32
CA THR A 188 2.98 -6.17 -0.31
C THR A 188 1.71 -6.99 -0.17
N ALA A 189 0.73 -6.50 0.60
CA ALA A 189 -0.57 -7.16 0.77
C ALA A 189 -1.26 -7.41 -0.58
N GLY A 190 -1.39 -8.68 -0.95
CA GLY A 190 -1.96 -9.13 -2.22
C GLY A 190 -0.96 -9.27 -3.39
N ASN A 191 0.23 -8.66 -3.33
CA ASN A 191 1.27 -8.84 -4.34
C ASN A 191 2.18 -10.04 -4.07
N ILE A 192 2.48 -10.29 -2.79
CA ILE A 192 3.30 -11.43 -2.35
C ILE A 192 2.59 -12.16 -1.20
N PRO A 193 2.89 -13.45 -0.97
CA PRO A 193 2.46 -14.15 0.23
C PRO A 193 3.05 -13.49 1.49
N VAL A 194 2.21 -13.29 2.49
CA VAL A 194 2.60 -12.79 3.81
C VAL A 194 1.99 -13.73 4.85
N ASP A 195 2.82 -14.38 5.61
CA ASP A 195 2.42 -15.29 6.69
C ASP A 195 2.75 -14.65 8.03
N LEU A 196 1.71 -14.17 8.73
CA LEU A 196 1.85 -13.50 10.02
C LEU A 196 1.89 -14.46 11.21
N SER A 197 1.66 -15.77 10.99
CA SER A 197 1.74 -16.77 12.07
C SER A 197 3.17 -16.93 12.61
N ASP A 198 4.15 -16.68 11.74
CA ASP A 198 5.57 -16.84 12.02
C ASP A 198 6.34 -15.52 12.12
N ILE A 199 5.66 -14.38 12.01
CA ILE A 199 6.31 -13.06 12.06
C ILE A 199 5.72 -12.27 13.25
N PRO A 200 6.43 -12.15 14.37
CA PRO A 200 5.93 -11.50 15.58
C PRO A 200 5.93 -9.97 15.45
N VAL A 201 5.07 -9.44 14.56
CA VAL A 201 4.84 -8.01 14.42
C VAL A 201 3.81 -7.53 15.45
N GLY A 202 3.94 -6.31 15.97
CA GLY A 202 2.93 -5.68 16.80
C GLY A 202 1.67 -5.34 16.01
N ALA A 203 1.85 -4.83 14.76
CA ALA A 203 0.75 -4.63 13.83
C ALA A 203 1.23 -4.71 12.37
N TYR A 204 0.35 -5.23 11.49
CA TYR A 204 0.55 -5.26 10.03
C TYR A 204 -0.58 -4.51 9.33
N VAL A 205 -0.23 -3.47 8.58
CA VAL A 205 -1.18 -2.56 7.93
C VAL A 205 -1.39 -2.93 6.47
N PHE A 206 -2.63 -2.85 5.98
CA PHE A 206 -2.98 -3.10 4.58
C PHE A 206 -3.94 -2.04 4.02
N THR A 207 -4.02 -1.94 2.69
CA THR A 207 -5.02 -1.12 2.00
C THR A 207 -5.75 -1.94 0.95
N GLY A 208 -7.08 -1.83 0.91
CA GLY A 208 -7.91 -2.68 0.08
C GLY A 208 -7.84 -2.35 -1.42
N HIS A 209 -7.62 -1.08 -1.79
CA HIS A 209 -7.77 -0.61 -3.17
C HIS A 209 -6.57 -0.84 -4.10
N LYS A 210 -5.45 -1.36 -3.58
CA LYS A 210 -4.26 -1.73 -4.36
C LYS A 210 -4.33 -3.20 -4.77
N ALA A 211 -3.33 -4.00 -4.43
CA ALA A 211 -3.24 -5.39 -4.87
C ALA A 211 -4.27 -6.34 -4.24
N LEU A 212 -5.05 -5.89 -3.25
CA LEU A 212 -6.23 -6.61 -2.75
C LEU A 212 -7.50 -6.36 -3.60
N PHE A 213 -7.43 -5.57 -4.67
CA PHE A 213 -8.46 -5.30 -5.68
C PHE A 213 -9.79 -4.70 -5.18
N GLY A 214 -9.93 -4.34 -3.91
CA GLY A 214 -11.09 -3.63 -3.37
C GLY A 214 -11.22 -2.21 -3.93
N ILE A 215 -12.33 -1.53 -3.63
CA ILE A 215 -12.53 -0.12 -4.00
C ILE A 215 -11.76 0.82 -3.04
N PRO A 216 -11.49 2.09 -3.41
CA PRO A 216 -11.02 3.10 -2.46
C PRO A 216 -11.96 3.26 -1.26
N GLY A 217 -11.39 3.63 -0.10
CA GLY A 217 -12.16 3.87 1.12
C GLY A 217 -12.23 2.67 2.07
N ILE A 218 -11.45 1.62 1.82
CA ILE A 218 -11.27 0.48 2.72
C ILE A 218 -9.80 0.11 2.86
N GLY A 219 -9.38 -0.17 4.08
CA GLY A 219 -8.10 -0.71 4.49
C GLY A 219 -8.22 -1.22 5.91
N GLY A 220 -7.11 -1.47 6.56
CA GLY A 220 -7.11 -1.96 7.93
C GLY A 220 -5.74 -2.38 8.41
N PHE A 221 -5.73 -3.00 9.55
CA PHE A 221 -4.56 -3.60 10.12
C PHE A 221 -4.92 -4.85 10.93
N PHE A 222 -3.98 -5.74 11.03
CA PHE A 222 -3.97 -6.81 12.01
C PHE A 222 -3.12 -6.37 13.19
N ILE A 223 -3.55 -6.67 14.43
CA ILE A 223 -2.85 -6.30 15.67
C ILE A 223 -2.70 -7.52 16.57
N THR A 224 -1.47 -7.78 17.06
CA THR A 224 -1.18 -8.87 17.99
C THR A 224 -1.34 -8.43 19.45
N GLU A 225 -1.00 -7.18 19.75
CA GLU A 225 -0.97 -6.62 21.10
C GLU A 225 -1.89 -5.39 21.22
N PRO A 226 -3.23 -5.58 21.24
CA PRO A 226 -4.16 -4.45 21.27
C PRO A 226 -3.98 -3.53 22.47
N ASP A 227 -3.47 -4.04 23.59
CA ASP A 227 -3.23 -3.25 24.79
C ASP A 227 -2.05 -2.28 24.69
N ALA A 228 -1.17 -2.44 23.72
CA ALA A 228 -0.11 -1.49 23.41
C ALA A 228 -0.65 -0.18 22.79
N ILE A 229 -1.89 -0.18 22.31
CA ILE A 229 -2.50 0.94 21.59
C ILE A 229 -3.65 1.55 22.41
N ALA A 230 -3.59 2.85 22.66
CA ALA A 230 -4.69 3.59 23.26
C ALA A 230 -5.77 3.90 22.23
N ILE A 231 -7.03 3.96 22.67
CA ILE A 231 -8.17 4.37 21.87
C ILE A 231 -7.98 5.84 21.44
N THR A 232 -7.96 6.09 20.13
CA THR A 232 -7.82 7.44 19.55
C THR A 232 -9.09 7.95 18.91
N ARG A 233 -10.04 7.04 18.61
CA ARG A 233 -11.37 7.36 18.08
C ARG A 233 -12.44 6.82 18.99
N GLN A 234 -13.50 7.58 19.16
CA GLN A 234 -14.65 7.21 20.00
C GLN A 234 -15.92 7.57 19.25
N GLY A 235 -16.94 6.73 19.39
CA GLY A 235 -18.23 6.97 18.73
C GLY A 235 -19.17 5.78 18.81
N GLY A 236 -20.24 5.82 18.07
CA GLY A 236 -21.22 4.72 18.02
C GLY A 236 -20.58 3.46 17.44
N THR A 237 -20.79 2.33 18.11
CA THR A 237 -20.27 1.01 17.70
C THR A 237 -21.38 0.01 17.36
N GLY A 238 -22.64 0.40 17.55
CA GLY A 238 -23.78 -0.52 17.40
C GLY A 238 -24.00 -1.45 18.61
N THR A 239 -23.10 -1.45 19.59
CA THR A 239 -23.19 -2.24 20.83
C THR A 239 -23.66 -1.37 21.99
N ASP A 240 -23.88 -1.90 23.16
CA ASP A 240 -24.51 -1.32 24.36
C ASP A 240 -24.54 0.23 24.44
N SER A 241 -25.57 0.83 23.85
CA SER A 241 -25.72 2.29 23.76
C SER A 241 -25.95 2.99 25.12
N ARG A 242 -26.08 2.26 26.22
CA ARG A 242 -26.22 2.79 27.58
C ARG A 242 -24.88 3.10 28.23
N VAL A 243 -23.81 2.49 27.73
CA VAL A 243 -22.43 2.72 28.22
C VAL A 243 -21.81 3.90 27.47
N PRO A 244 -21.45 5.00 28.15
CA PRO A 244 -20.92 6.21 27.49
C PRO A 244 -19.47 6.06 27.05
N GLY A 245 -18.75 5.02 27.49
CA GLY A 245 -17.36 4.76 27.09
C GLY A 245 -17.27 3.96 25.81
N GLN A 246 -16.15 4.07 25.10
CA GLN A 246 -15.84 3.18 23.97
C GLN A 246 -15.66 1.76 24.50
N PRO A 247 -16.24 0.73 23.83
CA PRO A 247 -16.03 -0.66 24.22
C PRO A 247 -14.56 -1.05 24.31
N SER A 248 -14.23 -1.96 25.20
CA SER A 248 -12.90 -2.54 25.34
C SER A 248 -12.68 -3.75 24.43
N GLU A 249 -13.79 -4.36 24.02
CA GLU A 249 -13.82 -5.59 23.24
C GLU A 249 -13.40 -5.33 21.78
N MET A 250 -12.61 -6.24 21.22
CA MET A 250 -12.25 -6.24 19.82
C MET A 250 -13.43 -6.71 18.95
N PRO A 251 -13.59 -6.18 17.77
CA PRO A 251 -12.85 -5.09 17.12
C PRO A 251 -13.35 -3.68 17.48
N MET A 252 -14.48 -3.56 18.19
CA MET A 252 -15.19 -2.29 18.48
C MET A 252 -14.32 -1.31 19.26
N ARG A 253 -13.29 -1.79 19.94
CA ARG A 253 -12.30 -0.95 20.63
C ARG A 253 -11.67 0.11 19.71
N PHE A 254 -11.42 -0.25 18.44
CA PHE A 254 -10.74 0.61 17.46
C PHE A 254 -11.64 1.05 16.31
N GLU A 255 -12.85 0.49 16.21
CA GLU A 255 -13.82 0.85 15.18
C GLU A 255 -14.94 1.69 15.78
N ALA A 256 -15.17 2.86 15.24
CA ALA A 256 -16.25 3.76 15.61
C ALA A 256 -16.93 4.30 14.35
N GLY A 257 -18.24 4.39 14.42
CA GLY A 257 -19.10 4.79 13.31
C GLY A 257 -19.63 3.61 12.51
N THR A 258 -20.53 3.90 11.57
CA THR A 258 -21.07 2.88 10.65
C THR A 258 -19.98 2.33 9.76
N PRO A 259 -19.80 1.01 9.66
CA PRO A 259 -18.80 0.39 8.78
C PRO A 259 -19.02 0.74 7.31
N ASN A 260 -17.93 0.81 6.54
CA ASN A 260 -18.00 0.95 5.09
C ASN A 260 -18.36 -0.41 4.45
N TYR A 261 -19.63 -0.81 4.53
CA TYR A 261 -20.10 -2.10 4.00
C TYR A 261 -19.73 -2.33 2.53
N PRO A 262 -19.94 -1.36 1.59
CA PRO A 262 -19.52 -1.55 0.20
C PRO A 262 -18.00 -1.74 0.04
N GLY A 263 -17.20 -1.02 0.83
CA GLY A 263 -15.75 -1.18 0.87
C GLY A 263 -15.35 -2.57 1.36
N ILE A 264 -15.93 -3.04 2.45
CA ILE A 264 -15.68 -4.36 3.05
C ILE A 264 -16.11 -5.47 2.08
N ALA A 265 -17.29 -5.37 1.47
CA ALA A 265 -17.76 -6.31 0.46
C ALA A 265 -16.82 -6.39 -0.74
N SER A 266 -16.32 -5.23 -1.19
CA SER A 266 -15.34 -5.15 -2.28
C SER A 266 -14.01 -5.83 -1.94
N LEU A 267 -13.54 -5.65 -0.70
CA LEU A 267 -12.32 -6.27 -0.19
C LEU A 267 -12.46 -7.80 -0.14
N LEU A 268 -13.57 -8.30 0.40
CA LEU A 268 -13.89 -9.72 0.43
C LEU A 268 -13.93 -10.33 -0.99
N ALA A 269 -14.56 -9.63 -1.94
CA ALA A 269 -14.60 -10.07 -3.33
C ALA A 269 -13.20 -10.04 -3.99
N GLY A 270 -12.37 -9.06 -3.63
CA GLY A 270 -10.97 -8.99 -4.05
C GLY A 270 -10.13 -10.16 -3.53
N LEU A 271 -10.28 -10.52 -2.26
CA LEU A 271 -9.63 -11.70 -1.67
C LEU A 271 -10.06 -12.99 -2.39
N ARG A 272 -11.36 -13.18 -2.62
CA ARG A 272 -11.89 -14.33 -3.39
C ARG A 272 -11.32 -14.39 -4.80
N PHE A 273 -11.18 -13.23 -5.46
CA PHE A 273 -10.55 -13.15 -6.77
C PHE A 273 -9.09 -13.61 -6.72
N ILE A 274 -8.30 -13.13 -5.75
CA ILE A 274 -6.90 -13.55 -5.57
C ILE A 274 -6.82 -15.05 -5.31
N THR A 275 -7.63 -15.57 -4.40
CA THR A 275 -7.67 -17.01 -4.05
C THR A 275 -8.06 -17.85 -5.27
N SER A 276 -8.99 -17.40 -6.09
CA SER A 276 -9.44 -18.14 -7.29
C SER A 276 -8.37 -18.28 -8.37
N ILE A 277 -7.44 -17.32 -8.46
CA ILE A 277 -6.28 -17.35 -9.38
C ILE A 277 -5.09 -18.08 -8.74
N GLY A 278 -4.96 -17.96 -7.42
CA GLY A 278 -3.81 -18.34 -6.63
C GLY A 278 -2.75 -17.24 -6.56
N GLN A 279 -2.38 -16.87 -5.32
CA GLN A 279 -1.45 -15.76 -5.06
C GLN A 279 -0.08 -15.98 -5.73
N ASP A 280 0.45 -17.21 -5.71
CA ASP A 280 1.69 -17.57 -6.40
C ASP A 280 1.62 -17.36 -7.92
N THR A 281 0.44 -17.60 -8.52
CA THR A 281 0.23 -17.38 -9.96
C THR A 281 0.24 -15.88 -10.27
N ILE A 282 -0.41 -15.08 -9.43
CA ILE A 282 -0.39 -13.61 -9.53
C ILE A 282 1.05 -13.10 -9.40
N MET A 283 1.77 -13.54 -8.38
CA MET A 283 3.16 -13.13 -8.13
C MET A 283 4.07 -13.49 -9.32
N ARG A 284 4.00 -14.73 -9.82
CA ARG A 284 4.79 -15.15 -11.00
C ARG A 284 4.47 -14.33 -12.25
N LYS A 285 3.19 -14.05 -12.50
CA LYS A 285 2.77 -13.22 -13.65
C LYS A 285 3.28 -11.80 -13.50
N ASN A 286 3.10 -11.18 -12.34
CA ASN A 286 3.61 -9.85 -12.05
C ASN A 286 5.13 -9.77 -12.24
N ALA A 287 5.88 -10.72 -11.70
CA ALA A 287 7.33 -10.78 -11.84
C ALA A 287 7.76 -10.96 -13.31
N ALA A 288 7.07 -11.78 -14.11
CA ALA A 288 7.39 -11.96 -15.52
C ALA A 288 7.14 -10.68 -16.33
N LEU A 289 6.01 -10.00 -16.12
CA LEU A 289 5.70 -8.73 -16.78
C LEU A 289 6.70 -7.64 -16.40
N THR A 290 7.05 -7.55 -15.12
CA THR A 290 8.00 -6.56 -14.59
C THR A 290 9.39 -6.76 -15.16
N ARG A 291 9.92 -7.99 -15.15
CA ARG A 291 11.23 -8.30 -15.78
C ARG A 291 11.24 -7.99 -17.27
N GLY A 292 10.13 -8.31 -17.97
CA GLY A 292 9.99 -7.99 -19.40
C GLY A 292 10.03 -6.49 -19.66
N LEU A 293 9.34 -5.70 -18.84
CA LEU A 293 9.33 -4.24 -18.92
C LEU A 293 10.73 -3.67 -18.64
N VAL A 294 11.37 -4.05 -17.53
CA VAL A 294 12.76 -3.62 -17.20
C VAL A 294 13.72 -3.93 -18.34
N HIS A 295 13.75 -5.19 -18.82
CA HIS A 295 14.65 -5.60 -19.90
C HIS A 295 14.42 -4.82 -21.22
N ALA A 296 13.18 -4.45 -21.51
CA ALA A 296 12.87 -3.65 -22.68
C ALA A 296 13.30 -2.18 -22.51
N LEU A 297 13.09 -1.60 -21.32
CA LEU A 297 13.51 -0.24 -21.00
C LEU A 297 15.05 -0.07 -21.00
N GLN A 298 15.81 -1.07 -20.52
CA GLN A 298 17.27 -1.08 -20.54
C GLN A 298 17.86 -0.93 -21.96
N LYS A 299 17.11 -1.29 -23.00
CA LYS A 299 17.55 -1.19 -24.40
C LYS A 299 17.29 0.18 -25.03
N ILE A 300 16.62 1.08 -24.33
CA ILE A 300 16.31 2.41 -24.82
C ILE A 300 17.42 3.37 -24.35
N PRO A 301 18.17 4.00 -25.26
CA PRO A 301 19.17 4.99 -24.87
C PRO A 301 18.54 6.14 -24.07
N GLY A 302 19.23 6.60 -23.04
CA GLY A 302 18.78 7.72 -22.21
C GLY A 302 17.77 7.34 -21.12
N ILE A 303 17.42 6.08 -20.94
CA ILE A 303 16.63 5.63 -19.80
C ILE A 303 17.55 5.28 -18.62
N THR A 304 17.23 5.84 -17.46
CA THR A 304 17.80 5.44 -16.16
C THR A 304 16.76 4.69 -15.36
N ILE A 305 17.00 3.44 -14.98
CA ILE A 305 16.13 2.61 -14.13
C ILE A 305 16.73 2.56 -12.73
N TYR A 306 15.95 2.91 -11.70
CA TYR A 306 16.47 3.04 -10.33
C TYR A 306 16.61 1.72 -9.58
N ASN A 307 15.82 0.70 -9.94
CA ASN A 307 15.98 -0.68 -9.48
C ASN A 307 15.71 -1.62 -10.66
N GLU A 308 16.75 -2.31 -11.13
CA GLU A 308 16.66 -3.22 -12.26
C GLU A 308 16.09 -4.61 -11.89
N ASN A 309 16.01 -4.92 -10.61
CA ASN A 309 15.52 -6.20 -10.10
C ASN A 309 14.46 -6.02 -8.99
N PRO A 310 13.34 -5.36 -9.27
CA PRO A 310 12.31 -5.15 -8.25
C PRO A 310 11.58 -6.47 -7.90
N ASP A 311 11.30 -6.66 -6.62
CA ASP A 311 10.52 -7.80 -6.11
C ASP A 311 9.01 -7.62 -6.37
N LEU A 312 8.55 -6.35 -6.34
CA LEU A 312 7.15 -5.97 -6.60
C LEU A 312 7.00 -5.46 -8.05
N PRO A 313 5.78 -5.44 -8.59
CA PRO A 313 5.53 -4.98 -9.96
C PRO A 313 5.58 -3.44 -10.09
N VAL A 314 6.71 -2.87 -9.68
CA VAL A 314 6.96 -1.42 -9.64
C VAL A 314 8.31 -1.15 -10.32
N VAL A 315 8.30 -0.31 -11.36
CA VAL A 315 9.49 0.10 -12.12
C VAL A 315 9.54 1.62 -12.15
N SER A 316 10.53 2.20 -11.51
CA SER A 316 10.80 3.63 -11.50
C SER A 316 11.98 3.96 -12.40
N PHE A 317 11.79 4.96 -13.27
CA PHE A 317 12.79 5.35 -14.26
C PHE A 317 12.67 6.83 -14.62
N ASN A 318 13.72 7.38 -15.23
CA ASN A 318 13.70 8.69 -15.87
C ASN A 318 14.21 8.61 -17.32
N ILE A 319 13.86 9.63 -18.11
CA ILE A 319 14.26 9.78 -19.52
C ILE A 319 15.17 11.01 -19.60
N ALA A 320 16.40 10.83 -20.08
CA ALA A 320 17.35 11.92 -20.23
C ALA A 320 16.81 13.01 -21.17
N GLY A 321 17.04 14.28 -20.81
CA GLY A 321 16.67 15.43 -21.64
C GLY A 321 15.21 15.87 -21.52
N ILE A 322 14.40 15.22 -20.67
CA ILE A 322 13.00 15.63 -20.43
C ILE A 322 12.63 15.48 -18.95
N ASP A 323 11.90 16.47 -18.43
CA ASP A 323 11.33 16.43 -17.09
C ASP A 323 10.32 15.27 -16.94
N ASN A 324 10.31 14.60 -15.77
CA ASN A 324 9.48 13.41 -15.55
C ASN A 324 7.97 13.72 -15.65
N HIS A 325 7.50 14.89 -15.19
CA HIS A 325 6.10 15.29 -15.31
C HIS A 325 5.70 15.52 -16.76
N LYS A 326 6.59 16.18 -17.53
CA LYS A 326 6.37 16.41 -18.96
C LYS A 326 6.32 15.09 -19.74
N ALA A 327 7.25 14.18 -19.46
CA ALA A 327 7.27 12.86 -20.09
C ALA A 327 5.99 12.07 -19.76
N GLY A 328 5.58 12.02 -18.49
CA GLY A 328 4.35 11.38 -18.07
C GLY A 328 3.09 12.00 -18.68
N PHE A 329 3.07 13.33 -18.84
CA PHE A 329 1.98 14.02 -19.53
C PHE A 329 1.89 13.61 -21.01
N ILE A 330 3.04 13.52 -21.71
CA ILE A 330 3.08 13.09 -23.12
C ILE A 330 2.61 11.63 -23.24
N LEU A 331 3.11 10.73 -22.39
CA LEU A 331 2.69 9.32 -22.35
C LEU A 331 1.18 9.19 -22.19
N ALA A 332 0.58 9.97 -21.28
CA ALA A 332 -0.85 9.93 -21.05
C ALA A 332 -1.66 10.52 -22.20
N ARG A 333 -1.23 11.64 -22.79
CA ARG A 333 -2.03 12.40 -23.76
C ARG A 333 -1.85 11.93 -25.19
N ALA A 334 -0.61 11.60 -25.60
CA ALA A 334 -0.33 11.17 -26.96
C ALA A 334 -0.49 9.67 -27.16
N TYR A 335 -0.20 8.87 -26.13
CA TYR A 335 -0.13 7.41 -26.24
C TYR A 335 -1.18 6.67 -25.39
N ASN A 336 -1.99 7.37 -24.61
CA ASN A 336 -2.96 6.80 -23.67
C ASN A 336 -2.34 5.80 -22.67
N VAL A 337 -1.06 6.03 -22.28
CA VAL A 337 -0.31 5.24 -21.31
C VAL A 337 -0.27 5.97 -19.98
N ILE A 338 -0.97 5.43 -18.98
CA ILE A 338 -1.11 6.05 -17.66
C ILE A 338 -0.01 5.53 -16.72
N THR A 339 0.96 6.39 -16.42
CA THR A 339 1.98 6.19 -15.39
C THR A 339 1.76 7.19 -14.24
N ARG A 340 2.61 7.18 -13.23
CA ARG A 340 2.65 8.23 -12.21
C ARG A 340 4.02 8.91 -12.21
N THR A 341 4.06 10.22 -11.93
CA THR A 341 5.27 11.04 -11.90
C THR A 341 5.47 11.72 -10.57
N GLY A 342 6.69 12.16 -10.28
CA GLY A 342 7.08 12.92 -9.09
C GLY A 342 7.57 12.05 -7.94
N PHE A 343 7.29 12.45 -6.71
CA PHE A 343 7.88 11.87 -5.48
C PHE A 343 7.15 10.64 -4.92
N HIS A 344 6.06 10.21 -5.52
CA HIS A 344 5.28 9.04 -5.10
C HIS A 344 4.93 8.99 -3.60
N CYS A 345 4.93 10.15 -2.92
CA CYS A 345 4.75 10.28 -1.47
C CYS A 345 5.83 9.57 -0.62
N ALA A 346 7.04 9.41 -1.14
CA ALA A 346 8.20 8.84 -0.45
C ALA A 346 9.44 9.74 -0.68
N PRO A 347 9.48 10.95 -0.10
CA PRO A 347 10.47 11.96 -0.44
C PRO A 347 11.91 11.54 -0.13
N LEU A 348 12.16 10.83 0.98
CA LEU A 348 13.51 10.42 1.38
C LEU A 348 14.13 9.40 0.43
N VAL A 349 13.31 8.60 -0.27
CA VAL A 349 13.81 7.72 -1.34
C VAL A 349 14.41 8.55 -2.46
N HIS A 350 13.71 9.62 -2.88
CA HIS A 350 14.13 10.48 -3.98
C HIS A 350 15.37 11.32 -3.66
N GLU A 351 15.58 11.68 -2.39
CA GLU A 351 16.85 12.32 -1.95
C GLU A 351 18.06 11.43 -2.19
N ARG A 352 17.86 10.10 -2.31
CA ARG A 352 18.94 9.13 -2.45
C ARG A 352 19.14 8.56 -3.85
N ILE A 353 18.10 8.58 -4.68
CA ILE A 353 18.16 7.92 -6.00
C ILE A 353 18.21 8.90 -7.17
N ASP A 354 17.69 10.12 -7.00
CA ASP A 354 17.54 11.09 -8.08
C ASP A 354 17.73 12.55 -7.62
N ASP A 355 18.50 12.77 -6.55
CA ASP A 355 18.81 14.08 -5.98
C ASP A 355 17.56 14.94 -5.70
N GLY A 356 16.41 14.29 -5.44
CA GLY A 356 15.14 14.95 -5.17
C GLY A 356 14.42 15.48 -6.41
N GLU A 357 14.70 14.99 -7.60
CA GLU A 357 14.01 15.39 -8.83
C GLU A 357 12.69 14.65 -9.03
N GLY A 358 12.53 13.48 -8.44
CA GLY A 358 11.39 12.58 -8.68
C GLY A 358 11.55 11.77 -9.97
N CYS A 359 10.62 10.85 -10.20
CA CYS A 359 10.71 9.94 -11.34
C CYS A 359 9.34 9.60 -11.97
N ILE A 360 9.39 8.93 -13.11
CA ILE A 360 8.26 8.22 -13.72
C ILE A 360 8.19 6.84 -13.08
N ARG A 361 7.01 6.44 -12.63
CA ARG A 361 6.77 5.09 -12.10
C ARG A 361 5.72 4.37 -12.93
N ALA A 362 6.11 3.27 -13.55
CA ALA A 362 5.21 2.27 -14.11
C ALA A 362 4.97 1.18 -13.06
N SER A 363 3.71 0.86 -12.78
CA SER A 363 3.36 -0.22 -11.87
C SER A 363 2.27 -1.11 -12.46
N LEU A 364 2.57 -2.40 -12.49
CA LEU A 364 1.81 -3.44 -13.13
C LEU A 364 0.86 -4.15 -12.15
N SER A 365 -0.04 -4.94 -12.68
CA SER A 365 -0.82 -5.93 -11.94
C SER A 365 -1.02 -7.19 -12.80
N CYS A 366 -1.53 -8.24 -12.21
CA CYS A 366 -1.88 -9.47 -12.94
C CYS A 366 -2.96 -9.26 -14.02
N LEU A 367 -3.60 -8.10 -14.07
CA LEU A 367 -4.57 -7.75 -15.10
C LEU A 367 -3.93 -7.15 -16.36
N ASN A 368 -2.67 -6.70 -16.28
CA ASN A 368 -1.93 -6.28 -17.44
C ASN A 368 -1.52 -7.45 -18.33
N THR A 369 -1.26 -7.15 -19.59
CA THR A 369 -0.86 -8.08 -20.64
C THR A 369 0.57 -7.79 -21.13
N LEU A 370 1.16 -8.72 -21.87
CA LEU A 370 2.44 -8.47 -22.56
C LEU A 370 2.30 -7.38 -23.63
N ASP A 371 1.14 -7.28 -24.25
CA ASP A 371 0.87 -6.25 -25.27
C ASP A 371 0.75 -4.86 -24.65
N ASP A 372 0.18 -4.73 -23.43
CA ASP A 372 0.23 -3.47 -22.69
C ASP A 372 1.68 -3.03 -22.44
N CYS A 373 2.54 -3.97 -22.02
CA CYS A 373 3.96 -3.68 -21.78
C CYS A 373 4.68 -3.28 -23.08
N ARG A 374 4.43 -3.96 -24.20
CA ARG A 374 5.05 -3.65 -25.49
C ARG A 374 4.66 -2.26 -25.96
N THR A 375 3.35 -1.98 -25.98
CA THR A 375 2.84 -0.66 -26.39
C THR A 375 3.38 0.46 -25.50
N ALA A 376 3.47 0.25 -24.18
CA ALA A 376 4.05 1.23 -23.28
C ALA A 376 5.55 1.46 -23.55
N VAL A 377 6.32 0.40 -23.83
CA VAL A 377 7.73 0.47 -24.17
C VAL A 377 7.95 1.24 -25.48
N ASP A 378 7.11 1.01 -26.48
CA ASP A 378 7.20 1.72 -27.77
C ASP A 378 6.91 3.21 -27.59
N ALA A 379 5.86 3.56 -26.81
CA ALA A 379 5.57 4.95 -26.47
C ALA A 379 6.73 5.63 -25.68
N ILE A 380 7.33 4.93 -24.71
CA ILE A 380 8.47 5.45 -23.93
C ILE A 380 9.69 5.66 -24.85
N ARG A 381 9.93 4.76 -25.80
CA ARG A 381 11.03 4.89 -26.78
C ARG A 381 10.85 6.13 -27.65
N GLU A 382 9.65 6.36 -28.20
CA GLU A 382 9.36 7.54 -29.03
C GLU A 382 9.55 8.84 -28.24
N VAL A 383 9.14 8.87 -26.95
CA VAL A 383 9.39 10.03 -26.08
C VAL A 383 10.89 10.23 -25.85
N ALA A 384 11.64 9.16 -25.60
CA ALA A 384 13.10 9.24 -25.39
C ALA A 384 13.85 9.72 -26.64
N GLU A 385 13.51 9.22 -27.82
CA GLU A 385 14.08 9.63 -29.11
C GLU A 385 13.79 11.12 -29.39
N SER A 386 12.57 11.56 -29.09
CA SER A 386 12.15 12.96 -29.25
C SER A 386 12.88 13.90 -28.29
N ALA A 387 13.15 13.45 -27.06
CA ALA A 387 13.87 14.22 -26.04
C ALA A 387 15.35 14.37 -26.34
N GLY A 388 15.99 13.36 -26.97
CA GLY A 388 17.39 13.37 -27.39
C GLY A 388 17.66 14.12 -28.69
N SER A 389 16.64 14.52 -29.43
CA SER A 389 16.79 15.29 -30.66
C SER A 389 17.06 16.75 -30.34
N PRO A 390 18.09 17.41 -30.92
CA PRO A 390 18.32 18.84 -30.73
C PRO A 390 17.08 19.61 -31.22
N VAL A 391 16.54 20.47 -30.35
CA VAL A 391 15.47 21.40 -30.72
C VAL A 391 15.95 22.20 -31.93
N ARG A 392 15.33 22.02 -33.10
CA ARG A 392 15.55 22.92 -34.23
C ARG A 392 15.01 24.29 -33.82
N PRO A 393 15.84 25.33 -33.76
CA PRO A 393 15.30 26.67 -33.57
C PRO A 393 14.48 27.02 -34.82
N ASP A 394 13.21 27.41 -34.62
CA ASP A 394 12.38 28.02 -35.65
C ASP A 394 12.91 29.39 -36.07
#